data_d175095ebd0648c13fecc45adb0418fa
#
_entry.id   d175095ebd0648c13fecc45adb0418fa
#
_cell.length_a   1.000
_cell.length_b   1.000
_cell.length_c   1.000
_cell.angle_alpha   90.00
_cell.angle_beta   90.00
_cell.angle_gamma   90.00
#
_symmetry.space_group_name_H-M   'P 1'
#
loop_
_entity.id
_entity.type
_entity.pdbx_description
1 polymer ?
#
loop_
_entity_poly.entity_id
_entity_poly.type
_entity_poly.pdbx_seq_one_letter_code
_entity_poly.pdbx_strand_id
1 'polypeptide(L)'
;MKQHRKWPAMALAGALALSLLAGCTCTQAGGQTSSDALVIAEQGIFSAGGTVIQSDGIFDVSNYYTSREGSTSHVDHANVLYQIPEEATGLPMVFLHGYGQSRMGWMTTPDGREGWSDMFLRDGHSVWLVDQPRRGEAGQTSVAGTMTTTPSDQTWYTQFRIGTHLDGEFTYNEGSQFPQGEGVLDQFFRQMTPDTGMDNAGGDQNIDNEVVARAVAAAIDEIYE
;
A
#
# COMPACT_ATOMS: atom_id res chain seq x y z
N MET A 1 -22.90 -54.40 24.78
CA MET A 1 -24.23 -53.81 24.53
C MET A 1 -24.03 -52.38 24.09
N LYS A 2 -24.17 -52.08 22.78
CA LYS A 2 -24.04 -50.72 22.20
C LYS A 2 -25.42 -50.14 22.04
N GLN A 3 -25.74 -49.05 22.74
CA GLN A 3 -26.98 -48.29 22.54
C GLN A 3 -26.77 -47.22 21.48
N HIS A 4 -27.45 -47.37 20.34
CA HIS A 4 -27.58 -46.36 19.30
C HIS A 4 -28.67 -45.35 19.68
N ARG A 5 -28.27 -44.13 19.94
CA ARG A 5 -29.18 -42.98 20.13
C ARG A 5 -29.58 -42.44 18.75
N LYS A 6 -30.84 -42.61 18.35
CA LYS A 6 -31.44 -42.01 17.14
C LYS A 6 -31.87 -40.57 17.46
N TRP A 7 -31.47 -39.64 16.62
CA TRP A 7 -31.95 -38.27 16.66
C TRP A 7 -33.13 -38.12 15.71
N PRO A 8 -34.22 -37.39 16.08
CA PRO A 8 -35.31 -37.15 15.18
C PRO A 8 -34.98 -36.05 14.18
N ALA A 9 -35.30 -36.26 12.91
CA ALA A 9 -35.24 -35.28 11.85
C ALA A 9 -36.34 -34.23 12.05
N MET A 10 -35.97 -32.98 12.31
CA MET A 10 -36.87 -31.84 12.22
C MET A 10 -36.89 -31.32 10.80
N ALA A 11 -38.02 -31.49 10.13
CA ALA A 11 -38.28 -30.82 8.87
C ALA A 11 -38.60 -29.34 9.13
N LEU A 12 -37.73 -28.44 8.71
CA LEU A 12 -38.01 -27.00 8.70
C LEU A 12 -38.55 -26.63 7.32
N ALA A 13 -39.84 -26.26 7.29
CA ALA A 13 -40.47 -25.66 6.14
C ALA A 13 -39.89 -24.25 5.93
N GLY A 14 -39.16 -24.04 4.83
CA GLY A 14 -38.61 -22.75 4.47
C GLY A 14 -39.69 -21.84 3.88
N ALA A 15 -40.00 -20.75 4.58
CA ALA A 15 -40.71 -19.62 4.00
C ALA A 15 -39.72 -18.80 3.15
N LEU A 16 -39.95 -18.77 1.82
CA LEU A 16 -39.24 -17.88 0.90
C LEU A 16 -39.70 -16.45 1.15
N ALA A 17 -38.92 -15.67 1.88
CA ALA A 17 -39.08 -14.21 1.90
C ALA A 17 -38.30 -13.64 0.70
N LEU A 18 -39.01 -13.20 -0.33
CA LEU A 18 -38.48 -12.34 -1.39
C LEU A 18 -38.17 -10.97 -0.78
N SER A 19 -36.90 -10.78 -0.36
CA SER A 19 -36.40 -9.45 -0.07
C SER A 19 -36.05 -8.76 -1.39
N LEU A 20 -36.85 -7.76 -1.73
CA LEU A 20 -36.54 -6.76 -2.75
C LEU A 20 -35.26 -6.06 -2.36
N LEU A 21 -34.16 -6.44 -3.00
CA LEU A 21 -32.91 -5.68 -3.00
C LEU A 21 -33.18 -4.38 -3.76
N ALA A 22 -33.51 -3.31 -3.02
CA ALA A 22 -33.39 -1.96 -3.53
C ALA A 22 -31.90 -1.74 -3.80
N GLY A 23 -31.49 -1.87 -5.07
CA GLY A 23 -30.15 -1.55 -5.50
C GLY A 23 -29.90 -0.07 -5.22
N CYS A 24 -28.99 0.23 -4.30
CA CYS A 24 -28.34 1.53 -4.26
C CYS A 24 -27.59 1.70 -5.59
N THR A 25 -28.19 2.42 -6.52
CA THR A 25 -27.47 2.98 -7.64
C THR A 25 -26.58 4.08 -7.08
N CYS A 26 -25.32 3.75 -6.79
CA CYS A 26 -24.30 4.76 -6.68
C CYS A 26 -24.20 5.45 -8.05
N THR A 27 -24.71 6.66 -8.14
CA THR A 27 -24.43 7.56 -9.25
C THR A 27 -22.95 7.91 -9.15
N GLN A 28 -22.10 7.21 -9.92
CA GLN A 28 -20.74 7.61 -10.15
C GLN A 28 -20.75 9.00 -10.77
N ALA A 29 -20.18 9.97 -10.06
CA ALA A 29 -19.83 11.24 -10.65
C ALA A 29 -18.86 10.95 -11.81
N GLY A 30 -19.18 11.48 -13.01
CA GLY A 30 -18.59 11.10 -14.26
C GLY A 30 -17.07 11.22 -14.33
N GLY A 31 -16.39 10.12 -14.06
CA GLY A 31 -15.03 9.87 -14.51
C GLY A 31 -15.13 9.24 -15.90
N GLN A 32 -14.32 9.68 -16.84
CA GLN A 32 -14.16 9.02 -18.13
C GLN A 32 -13.67 7.59 -17.87
N THR A 33 -14.58 6.63 -17.90
CA THR A 33 -14.20 5.22 -18.01
C THR A 33 -13.72 5.02 -19.43
N SER A 34 -12.42 4.76 -19.62
CA SER A 34 -11.99 4.22 -20.91
C SER A 34 -12.80 2.95 -21.13
N SER A 35 -13.47 2.84 -22.28
CA SER A 35 -14.41 1.76 -22.60
C SER A 35 -13.72 0.39 -22.73
N ASP A 36 -12.40 0.36 -22.74
CA ASP A 36 -11.62 -0.83 -23.01
C ASP A 36 -11.01 -1.41 -21.71
N ALA A 37 -11.13 -2.72 -21.54
CA ALA A 37 -10.51 -3.41 -20.42
C ALA A 37 -8.98 -3.24 -20.46
N LEU A 38 -8.37 -3.01 -19.31
CA LEU A 38 -6.92 -3.09 -19.17
C LEU A 38 -6.54 -4.56 -19.04
N VAL A 39 -5.78 -5.10 -20.03
CA VAL A 39 -5.36 -6.48 -20.06
C VAL A 39 -3.93 -6.59 -19.55
N ILE A 40 -3.77 -7.30 -18.44
CA ILE A 40 -2.47 -7.56 -17.81
C ILE A 40 -2.03 -8.98 -18.16
N ALA A 41 -0.91 -9.11 -18.86
CA ALA A 41 -0.33 -10.40 -19.23
C ALA A 41 0.37 -11.06 -18.02
N GLU A 42 1.03 -10.26 -17.18
CA GLU A 42 1.73 -10.74 -16.01
C GLU A 42 1.64 -9.72 -14.87
N GLN A 43 1.55 -10.20 -13.64
CA GLN A 43 1.67 -9.39 -12.43
C GLN A 43 2.22 -10.20 -11.27
N GLY A 44 2.87 -9.53 -10.34
CA GLY A 44 3.41 -10.18 -9.16
C GLY A 44 3.94 -9.20 -8.12
N ILE A 45 4.48 -9.77 -7.06
CA ILE A 45 5.14 -9.02 -5.99
C ILE A 45 6.45 -9.72 -5.65
N PHE A 46 7.51 -8.94 -5.46
CA PHE A 46 8.78 -9.44 -4.94
C PHE A 46 9.39 -8.43 -3.97
N SER A 47 10.41 -8.87 -3.24
CA SER A 47 11.21 -8.02 -2.36
C SER A 47 12.66 -8.03 -2.82
N ALA A 48 13.30 -6.86 -2.83
CA ALA A 48 14.67 -6.70 -3.30
C ALA A 48 15.55 -5.97 -2.29
N GLY A 49 16.83 -6.31 -2.30
CA GLY A 49 17.83 -5.72 -1.41
C GLY A 49 17.60 -6.05 0.06
N GLY A 50 17.94 -5.11 0.93
CA GLY A 50 17.79 -5.26 2.37
C GLY A 50 18.99 -5.90 3.06
N THR A 51 18.79 -6.27 4.31
CA THR A 51 19.81 -6.85 5.19
C THR A 51 19.26 -8.08 5.89
N VAL A 52 20.10 -9.10 6.02
CA VAL A 52 19.82 -10.27 6.86
C VAL A 52 20.55 -10.12 8.18
N ILE A 53 19.79 -10.01 9.27
CA ILE A 53 20.33 -9.95 10.63
C ILE A 53 20.22 -11.33 11.24
N GLN A 54 21.33 -11.83 11.76
CA GLN A 54 21.38 -13.08 12.52
C GLN A 54 21.78 -12.78 13.95
N SER A 55 20.98 -13.24 14.91
CA SER A 55 21.27 -13.15 16.34
C SER A 55 22.12 -14.30 16.77
N ASP A 56 23.06 -14.03 17.69
CA ASP A 56 23.90 -15.07 18.29
C ASP A 56 23.06 -16.11 19.06
N GLY A 57 23.68 -17.27 19.33
CA GLY A 57 23.06 -18.33 20.10
C GLY A 57 22.40 -19.42 19.25
N ILE A 58 21.55 -20.21 19.89
CA ILE A 58 20.82 -21.32 19.29
C ILE A 58 19.33 -21.06 19.42
N PHE A 59 18.62 -21.17 18.32
CA PHE A 59 17.16 -20.99 18.30
C PHE A 59 16.46 -22.10 19.10
N ASP A 60 15.67 -21.68 20.08
CA ASP A 60 14.86 -22.59 20.91
C ASP A 60 13.38 -22.44 20.58
N VAL A 61 12.81 -23.46 19.95
CA VAL A 61 11.40 -23.52 19.58
C VAL A 61 10.44 -23.48 20.78
N SER A 62 10.91 -23.81 21.96
CA SER A 62 10.09 -23.74 23.19
C SER A 62 10.00 -22.33 23.76
N ASN A 63 10.87 -21.41 23.32
CA ASN A 63 11.00 -20.05 23.85
C ASN A 63 11.01 -18.94 22.77
N TYR A 64 10.49 -19.21 21.60
CA TYR A 64 10.61 -18.32 20.43
C TYR A 64 9.89 -16.97 20.57
N TYR A 65 8.94 -16.82 21.50
CA TYR A 65 8.28 -15.53 21.73
C TYR A 65 9.09 -14.56 22.60
N THR A 66 9.97 -15.06 23.47
CA THR A 66 10.65 -14.25 24.47
C THR A 66 12.16 -14.15 24.23
N SER A 67 12.75 -15.04 23.45
CA SER A 67 14.14 -15.01 23.05
C SER A 67 14.29 -14.81 21.54
N ARG A 68 15.33 -14.05 21.16
CA ARG A 68 15.76 -13.89 19.76
C ARG A 68 17.06 -14.63 19.46
N GLU A 69 17.58 -15.41 20.41
CA GLU A 69 18.82 -16.17 20.22
C GLU A 69 18.70 -17.11 19.01
N GLY A 70 19.72 -17.13 18.18
CA GLY A 70 19.81 -17.96 16.99
C GLY A 70 18.76 -17.65 15.91
N SER A 71 18.02 -16.55 16.03
CA SER A 71 17.01 -16.15 15.05
C SER A 71 17.61 -15.35 13.90
N THR A 72 16.90 -15.37 12.75
CA THR A 72 17.27 -14.59 11.56
C THR A 72 16.09 -13.69 11.19
N SER A 73 16.41 -12.47 10.77
CA SER A 73 15.41 -11.49 10.32
C SER A 73 15.85 -10.86 8.99
N HIS A 74 14.93 -10.76 8.04
CA HIS A 74 15.12 -10.06 6.78
C HIS A 74 14.46 -8.68 6.89
N VAL A 75 15.25 -7.64 6.76
CA VAL A 75 14.85 -6.26 7.05
C VAL A 75 15.36 -5.28 5.99
N ASP A 76 14.84 -4.06 5.98
CA ASP A 76 15.31 -2.96 5.14
C ASP A 76 15.29 -3.26 3.63
N HIS A 77 14.43 -4.17 3.18
CA HIS A 77 14.20 -4.46 1.77
C HIS A 77 13.17 -3.51 1.17
N ALA A 78 13.18 -3.34 -0.15
CA ALA A 78 12.06 -2.78 -0.89
C ALA A 78 11.02 -3.87 -1.19
N ASN A 79 9.75 -3.51 -1.30
CA ASN A 79 8.69 -4.37 -1.81
C ASN A 79 8.16 -3.81 -3.12
N VAL A 80 8.09 -4.62 -4.16
CA VAL A 80 7.73 -4.20 -5.51
C VAL A 80 6.51 -4.98 -6.00
N LEU A 81 5.45 -4.26 -6.35
CA LEU A 81 4.34 -4.80 -7.13
C LEU A 81 4.58 -4.45 -8.59
N TYR A 82 4.51 -5.43 -9.49
CA TYR A 82 4.66 -5.17 -10.91
C TYR A 82 3.45 -5.66 -11.72
N GLN A 83 3.22 -4.98 -12.83
CA GLN A 83 2.22 -5.33 -13.82
C GLN A 83 2.78 -5.10 -15.22
N ILE A 84 2.60 -6.08 -16.11
CA ILE A 84 3.04 -6.04 -17.49
C ILE A 84 1.80 -6.14 -18.38
N PRO A 85 1.49 -5.13 -19.22
CA PRO A 85 0.35 -5.20 -20.12
C PRO A 85 0.60 -6.22 -21.25
N GLU A 86 -0.47 -6.73 -21.87
CA GLU A 86 -0.38 -7.72 -22.95
C GLU A 86 0.45 -7.22 -24.12
N GLU A 87 0.37 -5.94 -24.45
CA GLU A 87 1.14 -5.32 -25.52
C GLU A 87 2.19 -4.34 -24.94
N ALA A 88 3.14 -4.86 -24.17
CA ALA A 88 4.24 -4.05 -23.64
C ALA A 88 5.20 -3.65 -24.75
N THR A 89 5.23 -2.36 -25.10
CA THR A 89 6.08 -1.78 -26.14
C THR A 89 6.99 -0.67 -25.63
N GLY A 90 6.65 -0.09 -24.49
CA GLY A 90 7.40 0.99 -23.86
C GLY A 90 8.50 0.49 -22.91
N LEU A 91 9.34 1.42 -22.47
CA LEU A 91 10.28 1.16 -21.40
C LEU A 91 9.55 0.91 -20.07
N PRO A 92 10.10 0.08 -19.16
CA PRO A 92 9.52 -0.12 -17.85
C PRO A 92 9.48 1.20 -17.06
N MET A 93 8.39 1.43 -16.36
CA MET A 93 8.17 2.59 -15.50
C MET A 93 8.29 2.19 -14.04
N VAL A 94 9.25 2.76 -13.33
CA VAL A 94 9.46 2.52 -11.89
C VAL A 94 8.95 3.73 -11.11
N PHE A 95 8.01 3.50 -10.19
CA PHE A 95 7.38 4.54 -9.39
C PHE A 95 7.87 4.48 -7.95
N LEU A 96 8.41 5.59 -7.48
CA LEU A 96 8.84 5.80 -6.09
C LEU A 96 7.91 6.82 -5.43
N HIS A 97 7.40 6.48 -4.26
CA HIS A 97 6.56 7.40 -3.48
C HIS A 97 7.41 8.40 -2.69
N GLY A 98 6.76 9.44 -2.16
CA GLY A 98 7.37 10.45 -1.29
C GLY A 98 7.25 10.10 0.20
N TYR A 99 7.69 11.05 1.04
CA TYR A 99 7.55 10.98 2.49
C TYR A 99 6.09 10.79 2.90
N GLY A 100 5.86 9.92 3.88
CA GLY A 100 4.53 9.63 4.42
C GLY A 100 3.57 8.94 3.46
N GLN A 101 4.08 8.38 2.37
CA GLN A 101 3.28 7.70 1.35
C GLN A 101 3.77 6.26 1.11
N SER A 102 3.04 5.55 0.27
CA SER A 102 3.35 4.21 -0.25
C SER A 102 3.05 4.16 -1.75
N ARG A 103 3.32 3.02 -2.38
CA ARG A 103 2.96 2.75 -3.79
C ARG A 103 1.48 2.99 -4.09
N MET A 104 0.60 2.92 -3.10
CA MET A 104 -0.84 3.13 -3.26
C MET A 104 -1.17 4.48 -3.91
N GLY A 105 -0.36 5.52 -3.66
CA GLY A 105 -0.54 6.85 -4.24
C GLY A 105 -0.42 6.91 -5.78
N TRP A 106 0.11 5.86 -6.42
CA TRP A 106 0.23 5.77 -7.87
C TRP A 106 -0.90 5.00 -8.54
N MET A 107 -1.68 4.22 -7.76
CA MET A 107 -2.65 3.26 -8.30
C MET A 107 -4.02 3.89 -8.56
N THR A 108 -4.52 4.68 -7.62
CA THR A 108 -5.87 5.23 -7.71
C THR A 108 -5.89 6.63 -7.10
N THR A 109 -6.60 7.54 -7.73
CA THR A 109 -6.82 8.87 -7.18
C THR A 109 -7.83 8.81 -6.01
N PRO A 110 -7.82 9.78 -5.08
CA PRO A 110 -8.74 9.79 -3.93
C PRO A 110 -10.23 9.79 -4.28
N ASP A 111 -10.58 10.22 -5.48
CA ASP A 111 -11.94 10.21 -6.03
C ASP A 111 -12.27 8.94 -6.85
N GLY A 112 -11.37 7.95 -6.85
CA GLY A 112 -11.59 6.64 -7.46
C GLY A 112 -11.32 6.55 -8.96
N ARG A 113 -10.73 7.57 -9.58
CA ARG A 113 -10.27 7.47 -10.97
C ARG A 113 -8.97 6.67 -11.06
N GLU A 114 -8.63 6.23 -12.27
CA GLU A 114 -7.34 5.62 -12.59
C GLU A 114 -6.18 6.54 -12.17
N GLY A 115 -5.17 5.92 -11.56
CA GLY A 115 -3.92 6.60 -11.22
C GLY A 115 -2.90 6.54 -12.35
N TRP A 116 -1.69 6.96 -12.05
CA TRP A 116 -0.58 6.95 -13.00
C TRP A 116 -0.24 5.55 -13.49
N SER A 117 -0.32 4.53 -12.61
CA SER A 117 -0.05 3.14 -12.98
C SER A 117 -0.92 2.67 -14.14
N ASP A 118 -2.23 2.90 -14.07
CA ASP A 118 -3.16 2.47 -15.09
C ASP A 118 -2.94 3.23 -16.41
N MET A 119 -2.65 4.54 -16.31
CA MET A 119 -2.38 5.37 -17.50
C MET A 119 -1.16 4.86 -18.26
N PHE A 120 -0.07 4.51 -17.58
CA PHE A 120 1.13 3.99 -18.22
C PHE A 120 0.96 2.55 -18.73
N LEU A 121 0.21 1.72 -18.02
CA LEU A 121 -0.15 0.38 -18.51
C LEU A 121 -0.95 0.45 -19.82
N ARG A 122 -1.89 1.39 -19.93
CA ARG A 122 -2.67 1.62 -21.16
C ARG A 122 -1.83 2.18 -22.31
N ASP A 123 -0.73 2.87 -22.00
CA ASP A 123 0.24 3.37 -22.97
C ASP A 123 1.31 2.32 -23.35
N GLY A 124 1.16 1.07 -22.88
CA GLY A 124 2.03 -0.05 -23.23
C GLY A 124 3.33 -0.11 -22.42
N HIS A 125 3.41 0.55 -21.28
CA HIS A 125 4.53 0.44 -20.35
C HIS A 125 4.26 -0.61 -19.28
N SER A 126 5.25 -1.46 -18.98
CA SER A 126 5.23 -2.21 -17.73
C SER A 126 5.44 -1.26 -16.55
N VAL A 127 4.75 -1.53 -15.44
CA VAL A 127 4.73 -0.66 -14.27
C VAL A 127 5.24 -1.40 -13.05
N TRP A 128 6.15 -0.76 -12.31
CA TRP A 128 6.82 -1.30 -11.14
C TRP A 128 6.65 -0.32 -9.98
N LEU A 129 5.78 -0.66 -9.04
CA LEU A 129 5.38 0.19 -7.93
C LEU A 129 6.14 -0.21 -6.68
N VAL A 130 7.01 0.65 -6.20
CA VAL A 130 7.94 0.35 -5.11
C VAL A 130 7.44 0.93 -3.80
N ASP A 131 7.25 0.09 -2.79
CA ASP A 131 7.32 0.51 -1.40
C ASP A 131 8.78 0.52 -0.98
N GLN A 132 9.28 1.72 -0.68
CA GLN A 132 10.65 1.89 -0.23
C GLN A 132 10.85 1.26 1.15
N PRO A 133 12.07 0.82 1.52
CA PRO A 133 12.36 0.30 2.84
C PRO A 133 11.75 1.13 3.96
N ARG A 134 11.20 0.44 4.96
CA ARG A 134 10.58 1.04 6.15
C ARG A 134 9.27 1.78 5.89
N ARG A 135 8.64 1.56 4.73
CA ARG A 135 7.37 2.17 4.31
C ARG A 135 6.43 1.11 3.76
N GLY A 136 5.13 1.36 3.86
CA GLY A 136 4.11 0.50 3.30
C GLY A 136 4.28 -0.97 3.68
N GLU A 137 4.27 -1.85 2.70
CA GLU A 137 4.49 -3.29 2.91
C GLU A 137 5.97 -3.67 3.14
N ALA A 138 6.90 -2.74 2.92
CA ALA A 138 8.32 -2.88 3.21
C ALA A 138 8.70 -2.39 4.63
N GLY A 139 7.77 -2.48 5.57
CA GLY A 139 7.90 -1.89 6.90
C GLY A 139 8.87 -2.57 7.87
N GLN A 140 9.51 -3.69 7.50
CA GLN A 140 10.51 -4.35 8.35
C GLN A 140 11.80 -3.52 8.41
N THR A 141 12.31 -3.30 9.63
CA THR A 141 13.42 -2.39 9.89
C THR A 141 14.52 -3.05 10.74
N SER A 142 15.79 -2.67 10.48
CA SER A 142 16.93 -3.06 11.29
C SER A 142 17.10 -2.21 12.54
N VAL A 143 16.46 -1.06 12.62
CA VAL A 143 16.62 -0.13 13.74
C VAL A 143 15.52 -0.32 14.78
N ALA A 144 15.92 -0.28 16.05
CA ALA A 144 14.95 -0.18 17.14
C ALA A 144 14.49 1.28 17.22
N GLY A 145 13.19 1.49 17.07
CA GLY A 145 12.63 2.84 17.11
C GLY A 145 11.17 2.84 17.54
N THR A 146 10.70 3.98 17.96
CA THR A 146 9.28 4.24 18.13
C THR A 146 8.74 4.68 16.77
N MET A 147 7.73 3.98 16.28
CA MET A 147 7.06 4.37 15.04
C MET A 147 6.49 5.78 15.18
N THR A 148 6.90 6.64 14.26
CA THR A 148 6.39 8.00 14.23
C THR A 148 4.96 8.02 13.70
N THR A 149 4.12 8.83 14.34
CA THR A 149 2.81 9.11 13.79
C THR A 149 2.93 9.87 12.47
N THR A 150 2.01 9.61 11.56
CA THR A 150 1.87 10.42 10.35
C THR A 150 1.62 11.89 10.69
N PRO A 151 1.96 12.84 9.80
CA PRO A 151 1.55 14.22 9.95
C PRO A 151 0.03 14.35 10.10
N SER A 152 -0.44 15.42 10.75
CA SER A 152 -1.87 15.69 10.79
C SER A 152 -2.43 15.99 9.39
N ASP A 153 -3.72 15.75 9.22
CA ASP A 153 -4.44 16.06 7.98
C ASP A 153 -4.25 17.51 7.55
N GLN A 154 -4.29 18.43 8.51
CA GLN A 154 -4.09 19.86 8.26
C GLN A 154 -2.68 20.17 7.77
N THR A 155 -1.68 19.53 8.37
CA THR A 155 -0.28 19.67 7.93
C THR A 155 -0.12 19.16 6.52
N TRP A 156 -0.66 17.99 6.23
CA TRP A 156 -0.58 17.35 4.93
C TRP A 156 -1.27 18.17 3.84
N TYR A 157 -2.49 18.63 4.11
CA TYR A 157 -3.28 19.50 3.22
C TYR A 157 -2.54 20.79 2.85
N THR A 158 -1.93 21.43 3.85
CA THR A 158 -1.18 22.67 3.68
C THR A 158 0.15 22.42 2.95
N GLN A 159 0.87 21.35 3.33
CA GLN A 159 2.17 20.98 2.76
C GLN A 159 2.08 20.74 1.25
N PHE A 160 1.05 20.08 0.80
CA PHE A 160 0.81 19.83 -0.61
C PHE A 160 0.10 20.96 -1.35
N ARG A 161 -0.13 22.09 -0.67
CA ARG A 161 -0.75 23.30 -1.26
C ARG A 161 -2.13 23.04 -1.86
N ILE A 162 -2.87 22.08 -1.33
CA ILE A 162 -4.25 21.81 -1.75
C ILE A 162 -5.14 23.00 -1.36
N GLY A 163 -4.89 23.56 -0.19
CA GLY A 163 -5.61 24.71 0.34
C GLY A 163 -5.13 25.13 1.71
N THR A 164 -6.03 25.74 2.49
CA THR A 164 -5.80 26.18 3.86
C THR A 164 -6.82 25.54 4.80
N HIS A 165 -6.44 25.38 6.06
CA HIS A 165 -7.34 24.96 7.12
C HIS A 165 -7.46 26.10 8.14
N LEU A 166 -8.66 26.65 8.26
CA LEU A 166 -8.99 27.74 9.18
C LEU A 166 -10.33 27.48 9.85
N ASP A 167 -10.44 27.81 11.13
CA ASP A 167 -11.67 27.71 11.92
C ASP A 167 -12.36 26.32 11.86
N GLY A 168 -11.56 25.27 11.70
CA GLY A 168 -12.05 23.89 11.62
C GLY A 168 -12.42 23.40 10.23
N GLU A 169 -12.26 24.22 9.20
CA GLU A 169 -12.67 23.89 7.82
C GLU A 169 -11.49 23.86 6.85
N PHE A 170 -11.55 22.93 5.89
CA PHE A 170 -10.63 22.84 4.76
C PHE A 170 -11.17 23.66 3.59
N THR A 171 -10.39 24.64 3.14
CA THR A 171 -10.72 25.48 1.99
C THR A 171 -9.69 25.30 0.89
N TYR A 172 -10.14 24.93 -0.32
CA TYR A 172 -9.26 24.72 -1.47
C TYR A 172 -8.69 26.05 -1.98
N ASN A 173 -7.44 26.01 -2.43
CA ASN A 173 -6.85 27.16 -3.15
C ASN A 173 -7.60 27.40 -4.46
N GLU A 174 -7.67 28.66 -4.88
CA GLU A 174 -8.21 29.03 -6.18
C GLU A 174 -7.45 28.29 -7.30
N GLY A 175 -8.17 27.68 -8.22
CA GLY A 175 -7.60 26.92 -9.34
C GLY A 175 -7.01 25.55 -8.96
N SER A 176 -7.21 25.08 -7.73
CA SER A 176 -6.79 23.73 -7.32
C SER A 176 -7.40 22.67 -8.24
N GLN A 177 -6.53 21.81 -8.80
CA GLN A 177 -6.93 20.64 -9.58
C GLN A 177 -7.12 19.39 -8.73
N PHE A 178 -6.92 19.51 -7.43
CA PHE A 178 -7.18 18.38 -6.52
C PHE A 178 -8.67 18.02 -6.58
N PRO A 179 -9.01 16.72 -6.69
CA PRO A 179 -10.40 16.31 -6.82
C PRO A 179 -11.21 16.72 -5.59
N GLN A 180 -12.43 17.18 -5.83
CA GLN A 180 -13.34 17.64 -4.79
C GLN A 180 -14.57 16.74 -4.74
N GLY A 181 -15.13 16.55 -3.56
CA GLY A 181 -16.31 15.73 -3.35
C GLY A 181 -16.36 15.13 -1.95
N GLU A 182 -17.50 14.55 -1.62
CA GLU A 182 -17.69 13.87 -0.35
C GLU A 182 -16.72 12.67 -0.22
N GLY A 183 -16.01 12.59 0.90
CA GLY A 183 -15.07 11.52 1.20
C GLY A 183 -13.72 11.56 0.49
N VAL A 184 -13.51 12.48 -0.45
CA VAL A 184 -12.25 12.55 -1.22
C VAL A 184 -11.06 12.89 -0.32
N LEU A 185 -11.19 13.90 0.53
CA LEU A 185 -10.14 14.25 1.50
C LEU A 185 -9.89 13.11 2.49
N ASP A 186 -10.93 12.43 2.92
CA ASP A 186 -10.85 11.27 3.79
C ASP A 186 -9.98 10.16 3.17
N GLN A 187 -10.20 9.85 1.90
CA GLN A 187 -9.40 8.86 1.18
C GLN A 187 -7.95 9.34 1.00
N PHE A 188 -7.75 10.62 0.72
CA PHE A 188 -6.41 11.18 0.60
C PHE A 188 -5.62 11.07 1.90
N PHE A 189 -6.21 11.45 3.02
CA PHE A 189 -5.55 11.39 4.32
C PHE A 189 -5.26 9.95 4.77
N ARG A 190 -6.12 9.00 4.45
CA ARG A 190 -5.92 7.57 4.76
C ARG A 190 -4.81 6.90 3.96
N GLN A 191 -4.29 7.55 2.92
CA GLN A 191 -3.11 7.08 2.18
C GLN A 191 -1.80 7.33 2.90
N MET A 192 -1.79 8.15 3.94
CA MET A 192 -0.58 8.42 4.71
C MET A 192 -0.07 7.16 5.39
N THR A 193 1.23 6.92 5.25
CA THR A 193 1.92 5.75 5.77
C THR A 193 3.02 6.17 6.74
N PRO A 194 3.11 5.56 7.93
CA PRO A 194 4.19 5.84 8.85
C PRO A 194 5.53 5.32 8.32
N ASP A 195 6.61 5.93 8.79
CA ASP A 195 7.97 5.45 8.60
C ASP A 195 8.40 4.63 9.84
N THR A 196 8.85 3.40 9.62
CA THR A 196 9.29 2.51 10.70
C THR A 196 10.78 2.63 11.02
N GLY A 197 11.52 3.46 10.29
CA GLY A 197 12.96 3.58 10.42
C GLY A 197 13.49 4.94 10.85
N MET A 198 12.72 6.00 10.67
CA MET A 198 13.12 7.32 11.11
C MET A 198 12.93 7.48 12.62
N ASP A 199 14.04 7.66 13.31
CA ASP A 199 14.00 8.23 14.64
C ASP A 199 13.92 9.76 14.52
N ASN A 200 12.74 10.33 14.72
CA ASN A 200 12.54 11.78 14.71
C ASN A 200 13.28 12.51 15.85
N ALA A 201 13.88 11.79 16.76
CA ALA A 201 14.69 12.33 17.85
C ALA A 201 16.13 12.71 17.45
N GLY A 202 16.47 12.66 16.15
CA GLY A 202 17.77 13.08 15.65
C GLY A 202 18.57 11.98 14.94
N GLY A 203 17.90 10.96 14.43
CA GLY A 203 18.54 9.91 13.65
C GLY A 203 19.24 10.44 12.39
N ASP A 204 20.30 9.75 11.98
CA ASP A 204 21.06 10.12 10.78
C ASP A 204 20.24 9.82 9.51
N GLN A 205 19.61 10.84 8.95
CA GLN A 205 18.88 10.75 7.69
C GLN A 205 19.71 10.22 6.52
N ASN A 206 21.04 10.36 6.57
CA ASN A 206 21.92 9.84 5.52
C ASN A 206 21.94 8.31 5.52
N ILE A 207 21.89 7.67 6.69
CA ILE A 207 21.84 6.21 6.80
C ILE A 207 20.54 5.68 6.22
N ASP A 208 19.42 6.34 6.49
CA ASP A 208 18.12 5.95 5.92
C ASP A 208 18.11 6.11 4.40
N ASN A 209 18.64 7.19 3.87
CA ASN A 209 18.77 7.41 2.43
C ASN A 209 19.64 6.36 1.74
N GLU A 210 20.74 5.91 2.37
CA GLU A 210 21.57 4.83 1.82
C GLU A 210 20.83 3.48 1.80
N VAL A 211 20.06 3.16 2.84
CA VAL A 211 19.25 1.95 2.89
C VAL A 211 18.23 1.95 1.75
N VAL A 212 17.51 3.06 1.58
CA VAL A 212 16.55 3.23 0.48
C VAL A 212 17.23 3.10 -0.88
N ALA A 213 18.34 3.82 -1.09
CA ALA A 213 19.03 3.82 -2.38
C ALA A 213 19.54 2.42 -2.77
N ARG A 214 20.11 1.67 -1.83
CA ARG A 214 20.57 0.30 -2.09
C ARG A 214 19.45 -0.67 -2.42
N ALA A 215 18.36 -0.61 -1.68
CA ALA A 215 17.24 -1.50 -1.91
C ALA A 215 16.49 -1.18 -3.22
N VAL A 216 16.34 0.10 -3.56
CA VAL A 216 15.77 0.52 -4.83
C VAL A 216 16.69 0.15 -6.01
N ALA A 217 17.99 0.30 -5.87
CA ALA A 217 18.95 -0.15 -6.89
C ALA A 217 18.82 -1.67 -7.14
N ALA A 218 18.78 -2.47 -6.08
CA ALA A 218 18.57 -3.91 -6.20
C ALA A 218 17.21 -4.26 -6.87
N ALA A 219 16.16 -3.50 -6.58
CA ALA A 219 14.88 -3.67 -7.27
C ALA A 219 14.96 -3.35 -8.76
N ILE A 220 15.74 -2.34 -9.14
CA ILE A 220 15.97 -1.98 -10.56
C ILE A 220 16.77 -3.06 -11.26
N ASP A 221 17.78 -3.64 -10.62
CA ASP A 221 18.58 -4.73 -11.20
C ASP A 221 17.69 -5.94 -11.55
N GLU A 222 16.77 -6.33 -10.65
CA GLU A 222 15.78 -7.41 -10.90
C GLU A 222 14.82 -7.11 -12.08
N ILE A 223 14.54 -5.84 -12.37
CA ILE A 223 13.67 -5.45 -13.48
C ILE A 223 14.35 -5.67 -14.84
N TYR A 224 15.68 -5.63 -14.88
CA TYR A 224 16.47 -5.75 -16.12
C TYR A 224 17.10 -7.13 -16.34
N GLU A 225 16.93 -8.07 -15.41
CA GLU A 225 17.32 -9.48 -15.57
C GLU A 225 16.23 -10.29 -16.29
#